data_794d0b689f0c873c1d021c52cd2c856a
#
_entry.id   794d0b689f0c873c1d021c52cd2c856a
#
_cell.length_a   1.000
_cell.length_b   1.000
_cell.length_c   1.000
_cell.angle_alpha   90.00
_cell.angle_beta   90.00
_cell.angle_gamma   90.00
#
_symmetry.space_group_name_H-M   'P 1'
#
loop_
_entity.id
_entity.type
_entity.pdbx_description
1 polymer ?
#
loop_
_entity_poly.entity_id
_entity_poly.type
_entity_poly.pdbx_seq_one_letter_code
_entity_poly.pdbx_strand_id
1 'polypeptide(L)'
;MAIYVNEIEITDAEIGQEMQYHPAPSQEEAWHLAAQSLVIRQLLLQQAASNGLLRDVDTFTPGETEEDTIDQLLQQDVIVPEADEATCRRFYDTHPDSFVDEASGKRLDFAQAQSLIRDYLHTKAMRAAVAEYIKALSNSADIKGFDLLT
;
A
#
# COMPACT_ATOMS: atom_id res chain seq x y z
N MET A 1 3.61 4.26 25.41
CA MET A 1 4.98 3.79 25.12
C MET A 1 5.38 4.28 23.73
N ALA A 2 6.54 4.90 23.64
CA ALA A 2 7.00 5.48 22.37
C ALA A 2 7.42 4.40 21.39
N ILE A 3 7.14 4.64 20.10
CA ILE A 3 7.56 3.78 19.00
C ILE A 3 8.70 4.51 18.27
N TYR A 4 9.73 3.78 17.91
CA TYR A 4 10.87 4.32 17.16
C TYR A 4 11.07 3.53 15.87
N VAL A 5 11.28 4.25 14.76
CA VAL A 5 11.63 3.67 13.47
C VAL A 5 12.99 4.27 13.07
N ASN A 6 14.06 3.48 13.19
CA ASN A 6 15.42 3.94 12.93
C ASN A 6 15.73 5.26 13.69
N GLU A 7 15.48 5.27 15.00
CA GLU A 7 15.69 6.42 15.88
C GLU A 7 14.70 7.56 15.73
N ILE A 8 13.79 7.51 14.75
CA ILE A 8 12.73 8.52 14.62
C ILE A 8 11.54 8.10 15.47
N GLU A 9 11.17 8.98 16.41
CA GLU A 9 10.07 8.72 17.33
C GLU A 9 8.72 8.96 16.69
N ILE A 10 7.79 8.04 16.91
CA ILE A 10 6.36 8.22 16.64
C ILE A 10 5.70 8.39 18.00
N THR A 11 5.13 9.55 18.26
CA THR A 11 4.60 9.90 19.57
C THR A 11 3.19 9.34 19.77
N ASP A 12 2.80 9.19 21.03
CA ASP A 12 1.43 8.80 21.39
C ASP A 12 0.41 9.80 20.87
N ALA A 13 0.75 11.08 20.81
CA ALA A 13 -0.13 12.13 20.28
C ALA A 13 -0.37 11.92 18.77
N GLU A 14 0.68 11.58 18.02
CA GLU A 14 0.56 11.30 16.59
C GLU A 14 -0.33 10.10 16.35
N ILE A 15 -0.16 9.03 17.13
CA ILE A 15 -0.99 7.82 17.02
C ILE A 15 -2.44 8.15 17.36
N GLY A 16 -2.66 8.94 18.41
CA GLY A 16 -4.00 9.36 18.82
C GLY A 16 -4.74 10.12 17.73
N GLN A 17 -4.04 11.03 17.04
CA GLN A 17 -4.63 11.76 15.90
C GLN A 17 -4.92 10.83 14.72
N GLU A 18 -4.02 9.89 14.45
CA GLU A 18 -4.20 8.95 13.33
C GLU A 18 -5.36 8.00 13.57
N MET A 19 -5.69 7.68 14.82
CA MET A 19 -6.78 6.76 15.15
C MET A 19 -8.13 7.18 14.56
N GLN A 20 -8.36 8.47 14.35
CA GLN A 20 -9.61 8.95 13.75
C GLN A 20 -9.84 8.46 12.32
N TYR A 21 -8.76 8.07 11.63
CA TYR A 21 -8.82 7.57 10.26
C TYR A 21 -8.90 6.05 10.18
N HIS A 22 -8.91 5.37 11.32
CA HIS A 22 -8.91 3.91 11.40
C HIS A 22 -10.03 3.42 12.33
N PRO A 23 -11.30 3.55 11.91
CA PRO A 23 -12.40 3.07 12.72
C PRO A 23 -12.29 1.57 12.95
N ALA A 24 -12.48 1.15 14.18
CA ALA A 24 -12.35 -0.23 14.59
C ALA A 24 -13.30 -0.53 15.73
N PRO A 25 -13.62 -1.82 16.01
CA PRO A 25 -14.54 -2.19 17.09
C PRO A 25 -14.06 -1.81 18.48
N SER A 26 -12.75 -1.62 18.68
CA SER A 26 -12.18 -1.24 19.98
C SER A 26 -11.12 -0.16 19.81
N GLN A 27 -10.84 0.56 20.89
CA GLN A 27 -9.76 1.55 20.89
C GLN A 27 -8.39 0.89 20.72
N GLU A 28 -8.22 -0.30 21.26
CA GLU A 28 -6.97 -1.05 21.13
C GLU A 28 -6.68 -1.40 19.67
N GLU A 29 -7.69 -1.86 18.95
CA GLU A 29 -7.54 -2.17 17.51
C GLU A 29 -7.30 -0.91 16.69
N ALA A 30 -7.99 0.18 16.99
CA ALA A 30 -7.79 1.47 16.32
C ALA A 30 -6.37 1.98 16.54
N TRP A 31 -5.87 1.86 17.77
CA TRP A 31 -4.50 2.24 18.12
C TRP A 31 -3.49 1.41 17.31
N HIS A 32 -3.71 0.11 17.25
CA HIS A 32 -2.82 -0.80 16.51
C HIS A 32 -2.77 -0.46 15.02
N LEU A 33 -3.93 -0.22 14.41
CA LEU A 33 -4.02 0.15 12.99
C LEU A 33 -3.36 1.51 12.73
N ALA A 34 -3.58 2.47 13.62
CA ALA A 34 -2.97 3.80 13.52
C ALA A 34 -1.45 3.71 13.64
N ALA A 35 -0.95 2.97 14.63
CA ALA A 35 0.48 2.77 14.84
C ALA A 35 1.12 2.09 13.63
N GLN A 36 0.49 1.05 13.10
CA GLN A 36 0.96 0.34 11.91
C GLN A 36 1.08 1.28 10.72
N SER A 37 0.04 2.09 10.49
CA SER A 37 0.02 3.06 9.39
C SER A 37 1.17 4.06 9.49
N LEU A 38 1.42 4.59 10.70
CA LEU A 38 2.49 5.57 10.91
C LEU A 38 3.87 4.94 10.78
N VAL A 39 4.05 3.71 11.26
CA VAL A 39 5.33 2.99 11.10
C VAL A 39 5.62 2.76 9.62
N ILE A 40 4.62 2.29 8.85
CA ILE A 40 4.78 2.07 7.41
C ILE A 40 5.11 3.38 6.69
N ARG A 41 4.37 4.45 7.00
CA ARG A 41 4.65 5.77 6.41
C ARG A 41 6.08 6.20 6.68
N GLN A 42 6.56 6.04 7.91
CA GLN A 42 7.92 6.44 8.28
C GLN A 42 8.97 5.63 7.54
N LEU A 43 8.76 4.33 7.40
CA LEU A 43 9.67 3.47 6.62
C LEU A 43 9.77 3.93 5.17
N LEU A 44 8.63 4.23 4.56
CA LEU A 44 8.58 4.67 3.16
C LEU A 44 9.23 6.04 2.98
N LEU A 45 8.97 6.98 3.88
CA LEU A 45 9.57 8.32 3.83
C LEU A 45 11.09 8.26 4.02
N GLN A 46 11.59 7.42 4.92
CA GLN A 46 13.03 7.26 5.11
C GLN A 46 13.68 6.66 3.87
N GLN A 47 13.02 5.70 3.23
CA GLN A 47 13.53 5.13 1.99
C GLN A 47 13.51 6.15 0.85
N ALA A 48 12.46 6.98 0.78
CA ALA A 48 12.38 8.05 -0.21
C ALA A 48 13.53 9.06 -0.02
N ALA A 49 13.84 9.41 1.23
CA ALA A 49 14.96 10.29 1.54
C ALA A 49 16.28 9.65 1.10
N SER A 50 16.47 8.36 1.36
CA SER A 50 17.64 7.61 0.95
C SER A 50 17.81 7.58 -0.58
N ASN A 51 16.68 7.54 -1.31
CA ASN A 51 16.68 7.56 -2.78
C ASN A 51 16.78 8.98 -3.36
N GLY A 52 16.90 10.01 -2.52
CA GLY A 52 17.02 11.39 -2.98
C GLY A 52 15.71 12.06 -3.41
N LEU A 53 14.57 11.47 -3.04
CA LEU A 53 13.25 12.01 -3.40
C LEU A 53 12.80 13.14 -2.47
N LEU A 54 13.28 13.15 -1.22
CA LEU A 54 13.05 14.24 -0.26
C LEU A 54 14.21 15.22 -0.33
N ARG A 55 13.99 16.35 -0.98
CA ARG A 55 15.07 17.35 -1.17
C ARG A 55 15.14 18.37 -0.05
N ASP A 56 14.00 18.68 0.58
CA ASP A 56 13.95 19.72 1.59
C ASP A 56 12.76 19.46 2.51
N VAL A 57 13.06 19.02 3.73
CA VAL A 57 12.05 18.63 4.72
C VAL A 57 11.26 19.86 5.23
N ASP A 58 11.86 21.06 5.12
CA ASP A 58 11.29 22.29 5.66
C ASP A 58 10.21 22.90 4.75
N THR A 59 10.09 22.46 3.50
CA THR A 59 9.13 23.02 2.55
C THR A 59 7.85 22.19 2.43
N PHE A 60 7.71 21.11 3.19
CA PHE A 60 6.57 20.23 3.07
C PHE A 60 5.31 20.78 3.74
N THR A 61 4.21 20.77 2.99
CA THR A 61 2.87 20.85 3.58
C THR A 61 2.55 19.45 4.11
N PRO A 62 2.39 19.29 5.43
CA PRO A 62 2.11 17.96 5.99
C PRO A 62 0.89 17.31 5.33
N GLY A 63 1.05 16.08 4.88
CA GLY A 63 0.01 15.26 4.27
C GLY A 63 0.09 15.16 2.77
N GLU A 64 -0.07 16.25 2.05
CA GLU A 64 -0.18 16.26 0.59
C GLU A 64 1.15 15.90 -0.08
N THR A 65 2.26 16.49 0.35
CA THR A 65 3.59 16.27 -0.22
C THR A 65 4.16 14.91 0.18
N GLU A 66 3.85 14.45 1.38
CA GLU A 66 4.31 13.13 1.84
C GLU A 66 3.70 12.01 1.01
N GLU A 67 2.39 12.09 0.71
CA GLU A 67 1.71 11.10 -0.11
C GLU A 67 2.26 11.08 -1.53
N ASP A 68 2.51 12.24 -2.12
CA ASP A 68 3.12 12.35 -3.44
C ASP A 68 4.50 11.72 -3.47
N THR A 69 5.30 11.94 -2.43
CA THR A 69 6.65 11.37 -2.31
C THR A 69 6.59 9.85 -2.21
N ILE A 70 5.68 9.33 -1.41
CA ILE A 70 5.49 7.87 -1.27
C ILE A 70 5.05 7.26 -2.59
N ASP A 71 4.10 7.88 -3.29
CA ASP A 71 3.65 7.40 -4.60
C ASP A 71 4.81 7.35 -5.60
N GLN A 72 5.64 8.39 -5.61
CA GLN A 72 6.80 8.46 -6.49
C GLN A 72 7.81 7.35 -6.15
N LEU A 73 8.07 7.12 -4.87
CA LEU A 73 8.93 6.04 -4.41
C LEU A 73 8.44 4.68 -4.91
N LEU A 74 7.15 4.40 -4.71
CA LEU A 74 6.56 3.13 -5.11
C LEU A 74 6.60 2.95 -6.63
N GLN A 75 6.38 4.02 -7.39
CA GLN A 75 6.48 3.95 -8.85
C GLN A 75 7.90 3.64 -9.32
N GLN A 76 8.92 4.10 -8.60
CA GLN A 76 10.32 3.83 -8.93
C GLN A 76 10.76 2.43 -8.54
N ASP A 77 10.44 2.02 -7.31
CA ASP A 77 11.03 0.83 -6.71
C ASP A 77 10.17 -0.42 -6.86
N VAL A 78 8.85 -0.25 -7.06
CA VAL A 78 7.92 -1.38 -7.19
C VAL A 78 7.42 -1.44 -8.62
N ILE A 79 8.01 -2.34 -9.40
CA ILE A 79 7.66 -2.52 -10.81
C ILE A 79 7.04 -3.91 -10.97
N VAL A 80 5.82 -3.94 -11.49
CA VAL A 80 5.08 -5.17 -11.75
C VAL A 80 4.76 -5.22 -13.24
N PRO A 81 5.14 -6.29 -13.96
CA PRO A 81 4.79 -6.40 -15.36
C PRO A 81 3.28 -6.55 -15.53
N GLU A 82 2.75 -6.02 -16.63
CA GLU A 82 1.34 -6.20 -16.97
C GLU A 82 1.08 -7.66 -17.31
N ALA A 83 -0.12 -8.14 -16.97
CA ALA A 83 -0.55 -9.48 -17.34
C ALA A 83 -0.67 -9.58 -18.85
N ASP A 84 -0.07 -10.64 -19.42
CA ASP A 84 -0.18 -10.88 -20.86
C ASP A 84 -1.56 -11.43 -21.25
N GLU A 85 -1.82 -11.51 -22.55
CA GLU A 85 -3.11 -11.99 -23.05
C GLU A 85 -3.41 -13.41 -22.59
N ALA A 86 -2.41 -14.30 -22.58
CA ALA A 86 -2.60 -15.69 -22.17
C ALA A 86 -3.03 -15.78 -20.69
N THR A 87 -2.43 -14.98 -19.83
CA THR A 87 -2.78 -14.93 -18.42
C THR A 87 -4.20 -14.39 -18.22
N CYS A 88 -4.55 -13.33 -18.93
CA CYS A 88 -5.90 -12.76 -18.89
C CYS A 88 -6.94 -13.77 -19.38
N ARG A 89 -6.64 -14.48 -20.45
CA ARG A 89 -7.51 -15.51 -21.02
C ARG A 89 -7.75 -16.64 -20.03
N ARG A 90 -6.70 -17.10 -19.38
CA ARG A 90 -6.81 -18.15 -18.36
C ARG A 90 -7.69 -17.72 -17.22
N PHE A 91 -7.54 -16.47 -16.76
CA PHE A 91 -8.39 -15.92 -15.71
C PHE A 91 -9.85 -15.89 -16.16
N TYR A 92 -10.12 -15.42 -17.37
CA TYR A 92 -11.47 -15.38 -17.93
C TYR A 92 -12.10 -16.77 -17.98
N ASP A 93 -11.35 -17.75 -18.47
CA ASP A 93 -11.84 -19.12 -18.64
C ASP A 93 -12.09 -19.83 -17.31
N THR A 94 -11.30 -19.52 -16.28
CA THR A 94 -11.44 -20.15 -14.96
C THR A 94 -12.46 -19.46 -14.05
N HIS A 95 -13.04 -18.35 -14.51
CA HIS A 95 -14.06 -17.60 -13.76
C HIS A 95 -15.33 -17.43 -14.60
N PRO A 96 -16.03 -18.55 -14.90
CA PRO A 96 -17.16 -18.51 -15.85
C PRO A 96 -18.35 -17.68 -15.38
N ASP A 97 -18.51 -17.49 -14.06
CA ASP A 97 -19.62 -16.73 -13.48
C ASP A 97 -19.30 -15.23 -13.32
N SER A 98 -18.09 -14.82 -13.68
CA SER A 98 -17.66 -13.43 -13.58
C SER A 98 -17.90 -12.69 -14.89
N PHE A 99 -17.84 -11.36 -14.84
CA PHE A 99 -17.96 -10.47 -16.02
C PHE A 99 -19.34 -10.50 -16.67
N VAL A 100 -20.37 -10.64 -15.85
CA VAL A 100 -21.75 -10.60 -16.32
C VAL A 100 -22.26 -9.17 -16.31
N ASP A 101 -22.82 -8.72 -17.44
CA ASP A 101 -23.48 -7.43 -17.53
C ASP A 101 -24.83 -7.54 -16.80
N GLU A 102 -24.99 -6.77 -15.74
CA GLU A 102 -26.21 -6.79 -14.91
C GLU A 102 -27.47 -6.36 -15.71
N ALA A 103 -27.31 -5.44 -16.67
CA ALA A 103 -28.43 -4.94 -17.46
C ALA A 103 -28.98 -5.99 -18.43
N SER A 104 -28.11 -6.79 -19.06
CA SER A 104 -28.51 -7.77 -20.06
C SER A 104 -28.53 -9.20 -19.54
N GLY A 105 -27.90 -9.47 -18.40
CA GLY A 105 -27.71 -10.81 -17.86
C GLY A 105 -26.75 -11.66 -18.66
N LYS A 106 -26.06 -11.07 -19.64
CA LYS A 106 -25.12 -11.80 -20.50
C LYS A 106 -23.69 -11.56 -20.04
N ARG A 107 -22.87 -12.61 -20.18
CA ARG A 107 -21.44 -12.50 -19.89
C ARG A 107 -20.75 -11.70 -20.98
N LEU A 108 -19.87 -10.78 -20.58
CA LEU A 108 -19.01 -10.06 -21.53
C LEU A 108 -18.10 -11.05 -22.24
N ASP A 109 -17.83 -10.82 -23.54
CA ASP A 109 -16.83 -11.65 -24.23
C ASP A 109 -15.43 -11.28 -23.75
N PHE A 110 -14.43 -12.10 -24.12
CA PHE A 110 -13.06 -11.90 -23.65
C PHE A 110 -12.52 -10.54 -24.09
N ALA A 111 -12.81 -10.10 -25.31
CA ALA A 111 -12.32 -8.83 -25.81
C ALA A 111 -12.82 -7.65 -24.96
N GLN A 112 -14.07 -7.72 -24.52
CA GLN A 112 -14.67 -6.69 -23.64
C GLN A 112 -14.13 -6.76 -22.20
N ALA A 113 -13.87 -7.97 -21.71
CA ALA A 113 -13.42 -8.20 -20.35
C ALA A 113 -11.90 -8.04 -20.17
N GLN A 114 -11.13 -8.09 -21.26
CA GLN A 114 -9.67 -8.16 -21.18
C GLN A 114 -9.03 -7.01 -20.41
N SER A 115 -9.45 -5.76 -20.65
CA SER A 115 -8.87 -4.62 -19.95
C SER A 115 -9.22 -4.62 -18.47
N LEU A 116 -10.43 -5.06 -18.12
CA LEU A 116 -10.85 -5.19 -16.71
C LEU A 116 -10.02 -6.25 -15.98
N ILE A 117 -9.77 -7.36 -16.64
CA ILE A 117 -8.96 -8.45 -16.09
C ILE A 117 -7.51 -7.99 -15.91
N ARG A 118 -6.97 -7.32 -16.93
CA ARG A 118 -5.60 -6.81 -16.86
C ARG A 118 -5.42 -5.84 -15.68
N ASP A 119 -6.36 -4.91 -15.51
CA ASP A 119 -6.32 -3.94 -14.42
C ASP A 119 -6.47 -4.62 -13.07
N TYR A 120 -7.36 -5.58 -12.96
CA TYR A 120 -7.57 -6.35 -11.73
C TYR A 120 -6.31 -7.12 -11.33
N LEU A 121 -5.72 -7.85 -12.27
CA LEU A 121 -4.51 -8.64 -12.02
C LEU A 121 -3.32 -7.74 -11.70
N HIS A 122 -3.21 -6.60 -12.39
CA HIS A 122 -2.14 -5.64 -12.11
C HIS A 122 -2.29 -5.04 -10.70
N THR A 123 -3.49 -4.64 -10.32
CA THR A 123 -3.76 -4.09 -8.99
C THR A 123 -3.44 -5.12 -7.90
N LYS A 124 -3.85 -6.36 -8.10
CA LYS A 124 -3.59 -7.45 -7.17
C LYS A 124 -2.09 -7.72 -7.02
N ALA A 125 -1.37 -7.79 -8.15
CA ALA A 125 0.07 -8.00 -8.15
C ALA A 125 0.81 -6.82 -7.52
N MET A 126 0.36 -5.60 -7.77
CA MET A 126 0.95 -4.40 -7.19
C MET A 126 0.79 -4.38 -5.67
N ARG A 127 -0.39 -4.73 -5.16
CA ARG A 127 -0.61 -4.81 -3.71
C ARG A 127 0.32 -5.82 -3.05
N ALA A 128 0.49 -6.99 -3.66
CA ALA A 128 1.40 -8.01 -3.15
C ALA A 128 2.85 -7.53 -3.19
N ALA A 129 3.25 -6.88 -4.27
CA ALA A 129 4.61 -6.37 -4.42
C ALA A 129 4.91 -5.24 -3.42
N VAL A 130 3.95 -4.35 -3.17
CA VAL A 130 4.10 -3.28 -2.17
C VAL A 130 4.22 -3.89 -0.77
N ALA A 131 3.41 -4.90 -0.45
CA ALA A 131 3.49 -5.58 0.85
C ALA A 131 4.87 -6.21 1.07
N GLU A 132 5.42 -6.87 0.04
CA GLU A 132 6.77 -7.45 0.11
C GLU A 132 7.84 -6.37 0.23
N TYR A 133 7.68 -5.24 -0.46
CA TYR A 133 8.59 -4.11 -0.35
C TYR A 133 8.62 -3.54 1.06
N ILE A 134 7.46 -3.32 1.66
CA ILE A 134 7.35 -2.84 3.04
C ILE A 134 7.96 -3.84 4.02
N LYS A 135 7.72 -5.12 3.81
CA LYS A 135 8.29 -6.19 4.62
C LYS A 135 9.82 -6.15 4.57
N ALA A 136 10.39 -5.97 3.38
CA ALA A 136 11.84 -5.88 3.22
C ALA A 136 12.41 -4.66 3.94
N LEU A 137 11.75 -3.51 3.84
CA LEU A 137 12.16 -2.30 4.58
C LEU A 137 12.08 -2.52 6.09
N SER A 138 11.02 -3.16 6.56
CA SER A 138 10.83 -3.48 7.97
C SER A 138 11.95 -4.40 8.50
N ASN A 139 12.34 -5.41 7.71
CA ASN A 139 13.39 -6.34 8.10
C ASN A 139 14.76 -5.65 8.21
N SER A 140 14.98 -4.60 7.44
CA SER A 140 16.24 -3.85 7.44
C SER A 140 16.26 -2.71 8.47
N ALA A 141 15.12 -2.37 9.04
CA ALA A 141 14.96 -1.24 9.95
C ALA A 141 15.03 -1.69 11.41
N ASP A 142 15.41 -0.75 12.27
CA ASP A 142 15.35 -0.94 13.73
C ASP A 142 14.04 -0.33 14.22
N ILE A 143 13.05 -1.18 14.49
CA ILE A 143 11.74 -0.77 14.98
C ILE A 143 11.61 -1.19 16.44
N LYS A 144 11.38 -0.21 17.31
CA LYS A 144 11.23 -0.43 18.75
C LYS A 144 9.83 -0.03 19.18
N GLY A 145 9.25 -0.81 20.10
CA GLY A 145 7.95 -0.49 20.69
C GLY A 145 6.76 -0.97 19.85
N PHE A 146 7.00 -1.59 18.70
CA PHE A 146 5.93 -2.09 17.82
C PHE A 146 6.45 -3.22 16.97
N ASP A 147 5.61 -4.24 16.76
CA ASP A 147 5.94 -5.36 15.88
C ASP A 147 5.04 -5.30 14.64
N LEU A 148 5.64 -4.91 13.52
CA LEU A 148 4.93 -4.73 12.25
C LEU A 148 4.57 -6.06 11.59
N LEU A 149 5.33 -7.12 11.89
CA LEU A 149 5.22 -8.40 11.18
C LEU A 149 4.30 -9.41 11.87
N THR A 150 3.70 -9.07 13.00
CA THR A 150 2.74 -9.94 13.69
C THR A 150 1.29 -9.65 13.35
#